data_655cadce643eac43c22af2de45aad12f
#
_entry.id   655cadce643eac43c22af2de45aad12f
#
_cell.length_a   1.000
_cell.length_b   1.000
_cell.length_c   1.000
_cell.angle_alpha   90.00
_cell.angle_beta   90.00
_cell.angle_gamma   90.00
#
_symmetry.space_group_name_H-M   'P 1'
#
loop_
_entity.id
_entity.type
_entity.pdbx_description
1 polymer ?
#
loop_
_entity_poly.entity_id
_entity_poly.type
_entity_poly.pdbx_seq_one_letter_code
_entity_poly.pdbx_strand_id
1 'polypeptide(L)'
;MIATRYLPFIGRLMTGLPFAMSGLSKLTAYDATTGMIGAAGLPLPPLAFAVAVAVELGGGLLLIAGYRARFVAIALAVFSFATALSFHNNFADQNQMIHFLKNVMMAGGLLQIAAFGAGAFSIDNRRQGELVSSHALVRKESLQGTCAF
;
A
#
# COMPACT_ATOMS: atom_id res chain seq x y z
N MET A 1 -6.67 -20.94 14.06
CA MET A 1 -5.51 -20.97 13.14
C MET A 1 -5.86 -20.70 11.67
N ILE A 2 -7.05 -21.02 11.14
CA ILE A 2 -7.46 -20.68 9.76
C ILE A 2 -7.59 -19.15 9.59
N ALA A 3 -8.21 -18.47 10.54
CA ALA A 3 -8.45 -17.03 10.53
C ALA A 3 -7.15 -16.21 10.35
N THR A 4 -6.11 -16.52 11.11
CA THR A 4 -4.83 -15.80 11.06
C THR A 4 -4.11 -15.91 9.70
N ARG A 5 -4.45 -16.93 8.91
CA ARG A 5 -3.89 -17.15 7.58
C ARG A 5 -4.56 -16.29 6.50
N TYR A 6 -5.88 -16.08 6.58
CA TYR A 6 -6.67 -15.37 5.57
C TYR A 6 -6.90 -13.88 5.91
N LEU A 7 -7.01 -13.53 7.19
CA LEU A 7 -7.28 -12.16 7.62
C LEU A 7 -6.30 -11.11 7.05
N PRO A 8 -4.97 -11.34 6.99
CA PRO A 8 -4.06 -10.36 6.39
C PRO A 8 -4.32 -10.13 4.91
N PHE A 9 -4.72 -11.17 4.16
CA PHE A 9 -5.08 -11.03 2.75
C PHE A 9 -6.37 -10.22 2.58
N ILE A 10 -7.41 -10.55 3.35
CA ILE A 10 -8.69 -9.83 3.34
C ILE A 10 -8.48 -8.35 3.72
N GLY A 11 -7.71 -8.07 4.77
CA GLY A 11 -7.39 -6.70 5.17
C GLY A 11 -6.67 -5.90 4.06
N ARG A 12 -5.71 -6.52 3.38
CA ARG A 12 -5.02 -5.89 2.24
C ARG A 12 -5.96 -5.65 1.04
N LEU A 13 -6.86 -6.59 0.77
CA LEU A 13 -7.86 -6.44 -0.28
C LEU A 13 -8.82 -5.29 0.04
N MET A 14 -9.36 -5.27 1.26
CA MET A 14 -10.28 -4.21 1.70
C MET A 14 -9.63 -2.83 1.73
N THR A 15 -8.34 -2.74 2.01
CA THR A 15 -7.61 -1.47 2.03
C THR A 15 -7.11 -1.09 0.64
N GLY A 16 -6.54 -2.03 -0.13
CA GLY A 16 -5.93 -1.76 -1.43
C GLY A 16 -6.95 -1.49 -2.54
N LEU A 17 -8.14 -2.13 -2.49
CA LEU A 17 -9.17 -1.97 -3.51
C LEU A 17 -9.68 -0.51 -3.61
N PRO A 18 -10.03 0.19 -2.52
CA PRO A 18 -10.42 1.60 -2.59
C PRO A 18 -9.34 2.50 -3.20
N PHE A 19 -8.05 2.27 -2.89
CA PHE A 19 -6.96 3.02 -3.52
C PHE A 19 -6.89 2.75 -5.02
N ALA A 20 -6.91 1.49 -5.44
CA ALA A 20 -6.87 1.14 -6.85
C ALA A 20 -8.07 1.74 -7.61
N MET A 21 -9.26 1.69 -7.05
CA MET A 21 -10.46 2.31 -7.63
C MET A 21 -10.36 3.84 -7.69
N SER A 22 -9.83 4.48 -6.65
CA SER A 22 -9.60 5.92 -6.62
C SER A 22 -8.61 6.36 -7.70
N GLY A 23 -7.47 5.65 -7.83
CA GLY A 23 -6.50 5.92 -8.89
C GLY A 23 -7.09 5.71 -10.28
N LEU A 24 -7.88 4.66 -10.48
CA LEU A 24 -8.55 4.39 -11.77
C LEU A 24 -9.57 5.48 -12.12
N SER A 25 -10.38 5.94 -11.16
CA SER A 25 -11.37 6.99 -11.38
C SER A 25 -10.73 8.32 -11.75
N LYS A 26 -9.55 8.63 -11.22
CA LYS A 26 -8.79 9.84 -11.59
C LYS A 26 -8.37 9.85 -13.05
N LEU A 27 -8.03 8.68 -13.63
CA LEU A 27 -7.67 8.59 -15.06
C LEU A 27 -8.80 9.02 -15.99
N THR A 28 -10.06 8.82 -15.58
CA THR A 28 -11.24 9.23 -16.35
C THR A 28 -11.67 10.68 -16.05
N ALA A 29 -11.09 11.32 -15.04
CA ALA A 29 -11.48 12.65 -14.56
C ALA A 29 -10.26 13.60 -14.46
N TYR A 30 -9.40 13.61 -15.48
CA TYR A 30 -8.15 14.38 -15.48
C TYR A 30 -8.33 15.85 -15.16
N ASP A 31 -9.20 16.55 -15.94
CA ASP A 31 -9.41 18.00 -15.81
C ASP A 31 -9.99 18.38 -14.44
N ALA A 32 -10.97 17.59 -13.97
CA ALA A 32 -11.58 17.82 -12.67
C ALA A 32 -10.57 17.61 -11.54
N THR A 33 -9.72 16.56 -11.63
CA THR A 33 -8.72 16.26 -10.60
C THR A 33 -7.61 17.29 -10.58
N THR A 34 -7.06 17.68 -11.73
CA THR A 34 -6.03 18.72 -11.82
C THR A 34 -6.55 20.09 -11.37
N GLY A 35 -7.82 20.40 -11.70
CA GLY A 35 -8.50 21.59 -11.21
C GLY A 35 -8.60 21.63 -9.67
N MET A 36 -8.99 20.51 -9.04
CA MET A 36 -9.04 20.39 -7.58
C MET A 36 -7.65 20.53 -6.93
N ILE A 37 -6.62 19.93 -7.53
CA ILE A 37 -5.23 20.04 -7.05
C ILE A 37 -4.76 21.49 -7.09
N GLY A 38 -5.04 22.21 -8.19
CA GLY A 38 -4.73 23.63 -8.34
C GLY A 38 -5.48 24.51 -7.33
N ALA A 39 -6.77 24.25 -7.12
CA ALA A 39 -7.60 24.95 -6.14
C ALA A 39 -7.12 24.73 -4.69
N ALA A 40 -6.51 23.59 -4.40
CA ALA A 40 -5.86 23.31 -3.11
C ALA A 40 -4.50 24.01 -2.94
N GLY A 41 -4.04 24.79 -3.93
CA GLY A 41 -2.77 25.53 -3.89
C GLY A 41 -1.52 24.65 -4.07
N LEU A 42 -1.69 23.42 -4.52
CA LEU A 42 -0.55 22.53 -4.77
C LEU A 42 0.17 22.93 -6.07
N PRO A 43 1.51 22.98 -6.08
CA PRO A 43 2.28 23.31 -7.27
C PRO A 43 2.22 22.17 -8.28
N LEU A 44 2.34 22.54 -9.58
CA LEU A 44 2.44 21.60 -10.72
C LEU A 44 1.29 20.55 -10.71
N PRO A 45 0.01 20.97 -10.88
CA PRO A 45 -1.13 20.04 -10.81
C PRO A 45 -1.01 18.78 -11.69
N PRO A 46 -0.47 18.84 -12.94
CA PRO A 46 -0.29 17.63 -13.74
C PRO A 46 0.70 16.63 -13.13
N LEU A 47 1.77 17.10 -12.50
CA LEU A 47 2.74 16.23 -11.83
C LEU A 47 2.14 15.61 -10.57
N ALA A 48 1.45 16.42 -9.76
CA ALA A 48 0.75 15.94 -8.58
C ALA A 48 -0.33 14.90 -8.94
N PHE A 49 -1.05 15.11 -10.04
CA PHE A 49 -1.98 14.13 -10.61
C PHE A 49 -1.27 12.80 -10.95
N ALA A 50 -0.17 12.85 -11.71
CA ALA A 50 0.58 11.65 -12.10
C ALA A 50 1.08 10.87 -10.88
N VAL A 51 1.60 11.58 -9.86
CA VAL A 51 2.03 10.98 -8.59
C VAL A 51 0.85 10.35 -7.86
N ALA A 52 -0.29 11.04 -7.76
CA ALA A 52 -1.48 10.53 -7.11
C ALA A 52 -1.97 9.23 -7.76
N VAL A 53 -2.10 9.21 -9.09
CA VAL A 53 -2.51 8.01 -9.84
C VAL A 53 -1.50 6.87 -9.65
N ALA A 54 -0.21 7.13 -9.76
CA ALA A 54 0.82 6.11 -9.58
C ALA A 54 0.80 5.50 -8.17
N VAL A 55 0.67 6.33 -7.14
CA VAL A 55 0.61 5.89 -5.75
C VAL A 55 -0.69 5.13 -5.47
N GLU A 56 -1.83 5.67 -5.86
CA GLU A 56 -3.13 5.04 -5.56
C GLU A 56 -3.36 3.78 -6.37
N LEU A 57 -3.25 3.83 -7.70
CA LEU A 57 -3.47 2.66 -8.54
C LEU A 57 -2.35 1.65 -8.38
N GLY A 58 -1.09 2.07 -8.54
CA GLY A 58 0.07 1.19 -8.41
C GLY A 58 0.21 0.65 -6.99
N GLY A 59 0.17 1.53 -5.99
CA GLY A 59 0.26 1.14 -4.58
C GLY A 59 -0.90 0.24 -4.14
N GLY A 60 -2.14 0.53 -4.56
CA GLY A 60 -3.31 -0.29 -4.27
C GLY A 60 -3.16 -1.72 -4.83
N LEU A 61 -2.75 -1.87 -6.09
CA LEU A 61 -2.54 -3.17 -6.74
C LEU A 61 -1.37 -3.94 -6.10
N LEU A 62 -0.26 -3.28 -5.80
CA LEU A 62 0.90 -3.89 -5.13
C LEU A 62 0.56 -4.35 -3.71
N LEU A 63 -0.26 -3.57 -2.99
CA LEU A 63 -0.74 -3.93 -1.66
C LEU A 63 -1.61 -5.19 -1.71
N ILE A 64 -2.55 -5.27 -2.65
CA ILE A 64 -3.41 -6.45 -2.86
C ILE A 64 -2.56 -7.69 -3.17
N ALA A 65 -1.61 -7.57 -4.09
CA ALA A 65 -0.69 -8.64 -4.45
C ALA A 65 0.25 -9.05 -3.30
N GLY A 66 0.47 -8.15 -2.33
CA GLY A 66 1.40 -8.35 -1.22
C GLY A 66 2.85 -8.36 -1.67
N TYR A 67 3.19 -7.47 -2.61
CA TYR A 67 4.55 -7.25 -3.08
C TYR A 67 5.15 -6.03 -2.40
N ARG A 68 6.27 -6.23 -1.70
CA ARG A 68 6.91 -5.22 -0.85
C ARG A 68 5.88 -4.51 0.05
N ALA A 69 4.93 -5.28 0.57
CA ALA A 69 3.73 -4.76 1.21
C ALA A 69 4.01 -3.77 2.34
N ARG A 70 5.08 -3.94 3.10
CA ARG A 70 5.48 -3.01 4.17
C ARG A 70 5.81 -1.61 3.64
N PHE A 71 6.63 -1.54 2.59
CA PHE A 71 7.02 -0.25 1.98
C PHE A 71 5.84 0.42 1.27
N VAL A 72 5.05 -0.36 0.53
CA VAL A 72 3.85 0.13 -0.15
C VAL A 72 2.84 0.67 0.87
N ALA A 73 2.63 -0.04 1.98
CA ALA A 73 1.74 0.40 3.04
C ALA A 73 2.19 1.72 3.69
N ILE A 74 3.49 1.90 3.93
CA ILE A 74 4.03 3.17 4.44
C ILE A 74 3.79 4.29 3.43
N ALA A 75 4.10 4.06 2.15
CA ALA A 75 3.89 5.07 1.11
C ALA A 75 2.43 5.50 1.00
N LEU A 76 1.49 4.55 1.00
CA LEU A 76 0.05 4.81 0.99
C LEU A 76 -0.42 5.51 2.26
N ALA A 77 0.13 5.17 3.44
CA ALA A 77 -0.22 5.84 4.71
C ALA A 77 0.21 7.31 4.70
N VAL A 78 1.44 7.59 4.28
CA VAL A 78 1.95 8.96 4.13
C VAL A 78 1.11 9.73 3.11
N PHE A 79 0.82 9.12 1.97
CA PHE A 79 -0.03 9.73 0.94
C PHE A 79 -1.44 10.05 1.46
N SER A 80 -2.09 9.11 2.18
CA SER A 80 -3.41 9.34 2.79
C SER A 80 -3.41 10.49 3.77
N PHE A 81 -2.37 10.59 4.59
CA PHE A 81 -2.24 11.68 5.55
C PHE A 81 -1.98 13.02 4.85
N ALA A 82 -1.13 13.05 3.84
CA ALA A 82 -0.87 14.24 3.04
C ALA A 82 -2.14 14.73 2.32
N THR A 83 -2.91 13.83 1.71
CA THR A 83 -4.19 14.18 1.06
C THR A 83 -5.23 14.67 2.07
N ALA A 84 -5.32 14.09 3.26
CA ALA A 84 -6.19 14.56 4.32
C ALA A 84 -5.90 16.04 4.67
N LEU A 85 -4.63 16.36 4.87
CA LEU A 85 -4.20 17.72 5.20
C LEU A 85 -4.40 18.72 4.04
N SER A 86 -4.21 18.28 2.79
CA SER A 86 -4.28 19.15 1.62
C SER A 86 -5.71 19.44 1.17
N PHE A 87 -6.61 18.47 1.28
CA PHE A 87 -7.95 18.56 0.68
C PHE A 87 -9.09 18.56 1.69
N HIS A 88 -8.84 18.18 2.96
CA HIS A 88 -9.87 17.97 3.96
C HIS A 88 -9.52 18.65 5.30
N ASN A 89 -9.06 19.91 5.24
CA ASN A 89 -8.61 20.67 6.43
C ASN A 89 -9.66 21.66 6.97
N ASN A 90 -10.82 21.78 6.35
CA ASN A 90 -11.91 22.64 6.84
C ASN A 90 -12.78 21.85 7.84
N PHE A 91 -12.39 21.82 9.10
CA PHE A 91 -13.11 21.10 10.16
C PHE A 91 -14.43 21.72 10.59
N ALA A 92 -14.76 22.92 10.11
CA ALA A 92 -16.09 23.52 10.30
C ALA A 92 -17.16 22.85 9.41
N ASP A 93 -16.74 22.25 8.31
CA ASP A 93 -17.58 21.43 7.44
C ASP A 93 -17.54 19.96 7.89
N GLN A 94 -18.70 19.43 8.31
CA GLN A 94 -18.83 18.06 8.78
C GLN A 94 -18.37 17.02 7.72
N ASN A 95 -18.65 17.26 6.45
CA ASN A 95 -18.27 16.33 5.37
C ASN A 95 -16.75 16.29 5.21
N GLN A 96 -16.09 17.46 5.26
CA GLN A 96 -14.62 17.56 5.20
C GLN A 96 -13.97 16.85 6.39
N MET A 97 -14.52 17.04 7.60
CA MET A 97 -14.03 16.35 8.80
C MET A 97 -14.17 14.83 8.67
N ILE A 98 -15.28 14.32 8.13
CA ILE A 98 -15.48 12.89 7.90
C ILE A 98 -14.44 12.36 6.91
N HIS A 99 -14.17 13.07 5.82
CA HIS A 99 -13.14 12.66 4.85
C HIS A 99 -11.73 12.68 5.47
N PHE A 100 -11.41 13.66 6.29
CA PHE A 100 -10.16 13.70 7.04
C PHE A 100 -9.99 12.46 7.92
N LEU A 101 -10.99 12.16 8.76
CA LEU A 101 -10.97 11.01 9.66
C LEU A 101 -10.88 9.68 8.90
N LYS A 102 -11.56 9.54 7.76
CA LYS A 102 -11.44 8.36 6.90
C LYS A 102 -9.99 8.13 6.43
N ASN A 103 -9.30 9.19 5.99
CA ASN A 103 -7.91 9.11 5.57
C ASN A 103 -6.99 8.73 6.74
N VAL A 104 -7.22 9.29 7.94
CA VAL A 104 -6.47 8.93 9.16
C VAL A 104 -6.70 7.46 9.53
N MET A 105 -7.93 6.97 9.47
CA MET A 105 -8.24 5.55 9.72
C MET A 105 -7.57 4.63 8.69
N MET A 106 -7.59 4.99 7.39
CA MET A 106 -6.89 4.24 6.36
C MET A 106 -5.39 4.21 6.61
N ALA A 107 -4.79 5.35 6.96
CA ALA A 107 -3.37 5.40 7.32
C ALA A 107 -3.05 4.50 8.53
N GLY A 108 -3.90 4.50 9.56
CA GLY A 108 -3.76 3.60 10.71
C GLY A 108 -3.80 2.13 10.32
N GLY A 109 -4.75 1.71 9.47
CA GLY A 109 -4.82 0.35 8.94
C GLY A 109 -3.59 -0.04 8.12
N LEU A 110 -3.08 0.87 7.29
CA LEU A 110 -1.85 0.69 6.51
C LEU A 110 -0.62 0.53 7.39
N LEU A 111 -0.51 1.28 8.48
CA LEU A 111 0.59 1.14 9.45
C LEU A 111 0.58 -0.24 10.12
N GLN A 112 -0.59 -0.85 10.38
CA GLN A 112 -0.67 -2.23 10.84
C GLN A 112 -0.10 -3.22 9.80
N ILE A 113 -0.42 -3.03 8.51
CA ILE A 113 0.15 -3.85 7.44
C ILE A 113 1.67 -3.64 7.36
N ALA A 114 2.16 -2.42 7.51
CA ALA A 114 3.59 -2.11 7.54
C ALA A 114 4.32 -2.80 8.70
N ALA A 115 3.72 -2.82 9.87
CA ALA A 115 4.29 -3.45 11.07
C ALA A 115 4.30 -4.98 10.98
N PHE A 116 3.18 -5.60 10.63
CA PHE A 116 3.00 -7.05 10.68
C PHE A 116 3.28 -7.76 9.34
N GLY A 117 3.35 -7.03 8.23
CA GLY A 117 3.65 -7.55 6.90
C GLY A 117 2.44 -8.10 6.15
N ALA A 118 2.72 -8.72 5.00
CA ALA A 118 1.70 -9.12 4.03
C ALA A 118 0.91 -10.38 4.39
N GLY A 119 1.41 -11.20 5.32
CA GLY A 119 0.80 -12.48 5.66
C GLY A 119 1.09 -13.60 4.66
N ALA A 120 0.52 -14.79 4.93
CA ALA A 120 0.85 -16.03 4.24
C ALA A 120 0.50 -16.00 2.72
N PHE A 121 -0.62 -15.37 2.35
CA PHE A 121 -1.04 -15.25 0.95
C PHE A 121 -0.50 -13.96 0.33
N SER A 122 0.81 -13.91 0.06
CA SER A 122 1.48 -12.74 -0.52
C SER A 122 2.66 -13.16 -1.37
N ILE A 123 3.05 -12.30 -2.31
CA ILE A 123 4.27 -12.48 -3.11
C ILE A 123 5.50 -12.42 -2.18
N ASP A 124 5.48 -11.55 -1.17
CA ASP A 124 6.58 -11.42 -0.20
C ASP A 124 6.85 -12.73 0.55
N ASN A 125 5.79 -13.43 0.97
CA ASN A 125 5.94 -14.70 1.68
C ASN A 125 6.46 -15.83 0.79
N ARG A 126 6.05 -15.88 -0.48
CA ARG A 126 6.56 -16.87 -1.45
C ARG A 126 8.06 -16.68 -1.67
N ARG A 127 8.52 -15.46 -1.88
CA ARG A 127 9.94 -15.12 -2.05
C ARG A 127 10.79 -15.50 -0.84
N GLN A 128 10.29 -15.26 0.37
CA GLN A 128 10.99 -15.66 1.59
C GLN A 128 11.13 -17.20 1.68
N GLY A 129 10.10 -17.95 1.33
CA GLY A 129 10.15 -19.41 1.29
C GLY A 129 11.19 -19.94 0.31
N GLU A 130 11.28 -19.37 -0.88
CA GLU A 130 12.28 -19.74 -1.89
C GLU A 130 13.71 -19.48 -1.43
N LEU A 131 13.97 -18.31 -0.81
CA LEU A 131 15.28 -17.96 -0.28
C LEU A 131 15.72 -18.89 0.86
N VAL A 132 14.82 -19.24 1.77
CA VAL A 132 15.12 -20.19 2.87
C VAL A 132 15.43 -21.59 2.31
N SER A 133 14.67 -22.04 1.32
CA SER A 133 14.90 -23.34 0.68
C SER A 133 16.25 -23.41 -0.04
N SER A 134 16.62 -22.36 -0.80
CA SER A 134 17.91 -22.32 -1.51
C SER A 134 19.09 -22.30 -0.55
N HIS A 135 19.04 -21.52 0.55
CA HIS A 135 20.08 -21.51 1.58
C HIS A 135 20.22 -22.87 2.28
N ALA A 136 19.11 -23.58 2.52
CA ALA A 136 19.12 -24.90 3.13
C ALA A 136 19.79 -25.94 2.21
N LEU A 137 19.59 -25.86 0.89
CA LEU A 137 20.23 -26.72 -0.09
C LEU A 137 21.75 -26.49 -0.14
N VAL A 138 22.18 -25.23 -0.27
CA VAL A 138 23.61 -24.87 -0.29
C VAL A 138 24.32 -25.33 0.99
N ARG A 139 23.67 -25.19 2.14
CA ARG A 139 24.22 -25.66 3.42
C ARG A 139 24.36 -27.18 3.48
N LYS A 140 23.42 -27.94 2.94
CA LYS A 140 23.52 -29.41 2.86
C LYS A 140 24.66 -29.86 1.97
N GLU A 141 24.85 -29.23 0.81
CA GLU A 141 25.96 -29.55 -0.10
C GLU A 141 27.32 -29.26 0.54
N SER A 142 27.45 -28.13 1.25
CA SER A 142 28.72 -27.79 1.94
C SER A 142 29.07 -28.79 3.05
N LEU A 143 28.08 -29.30 3.78
CA LEU A 143 28.29 -30.28 4.84
C LEU A 143 28.66 -31.67 4.28
N GLN A 144 28.09 -32.07 3.16
CA GLN A 144 28.42 -33.35 2.51
C GLN A 144 29.80 -33.33 1.86
N GLY A 145 30.22 -32.20 1.28
CA GLY A 145 31.57 -32.03 0.73
C GLY A 145 32.70 -32.08 1.78
N THR A 146 32.39 -31.70 3.04
CA THR A 146 33.41 -31.70 4.14
C THR A 146 33.60 -33.07 4.77
N CYS A 147 32.68 -34.04 4.58
CA CYS A 147 32.79 -35.41 5.11
C CYS A 147 33.43 -36.40 4.12
N ALA A 148 33.90 -35.93 2.95
CA ALA A 148 34.48 -36.77 1.91
C ALA A 148 36.01 -36.83 1.87
N PHE A 149 36.70 -36.43 3.00
CA PHE A 149 38.13 -36.52 3.18
C PHE A 149 38.50 -37.37 4.37
#